data_7d37d7a030cce1dbb9fd4ec5d2be51f0
#
_entry.id   7d37d7a030cce1dbb9fd4ec5d2be51f0
#
_cell.length_a   1.000
_cell.length_b   1.000
_cell.length_c   1.000
_cell.angle_alpha   90.00
_cell.angle_beta   90.00
_cell.angle_gamma   90.00
#
_symmetry.space_group_name_H-M   'P 1'
#
loop_
_entity.id
_entity.type
_entity.pdbx_description
1 polymer ?
#
loop_
_entity_poly.entity_id
_entity_poly.type
_entity_poly.pdbx_seq_one_letter_code
_entity_poly.pdbx_strand_id
1 'polypeptide(L)'
;MPRIRVVREISSYQLLGLELNAVTEPELYEIMAEGVESDRRRVIAHHNLHSVYLYHHDAKMRMFYERAHYVYADGVPLIYLGKLLGHPLRLEHRSTCWDYVYALMSQAAQRGWRVFYLGSKPGVAELGAQILRKRTPGLQIATAHGYFSTDTEGNQKVLKAINAFQPNILMVGMGMPRQEHWILDNLENIQANVLISVGGCMNYVAGALPTPPRWMGAFLFQGVFRLLSDPRHLWRRYLLEPWFVFGLVLREWARRRGTRG
;
A
#
# COMPACT_ATOMS: atom_id res chain seq x y z
N MET A 1 -14.04 20.79 19.19
CA MET A 1 -12.76 20.21 18.76
C MET A 1 -12.79 18.73 19.11
N PRO A 2 -12.71 17.80 18.16
CA PRO A 2 -12.57 16.39 18.49
C PRO A 2 -11.20 16.18 19.13
N ARG A 3 -11.17 15.49 20.28
CA ARG A 3 -9.93 15.13 20.97
C ARG A 3 -9.07 14.30 20.02
N ILE A 4 -7.82 14.72 19.78
CA ILE A 4 -6.79 13.90 19.15
C ILE A 4 -6.70 12.62 19.99
N ARG A 5 -7.25 11.52 19.50
CA ARG A 5 -6.99 10.20 20.08
C ARG A 5 -5.52 9.91 19.78
N VAL A 6 -4.71 9.87 20.81
CA VAL A 6 -3.34 9.37 20.73
C VAL A 6 -3.43 7.99 20.06
N VAL A 7 -2.78 7.85 18.90
CA VAL A 7 -2.71 6.54 18.21
C VAL A 7 -2.16 5.55 19.24
N ARG A 8 -2.92 4.49 19.53
CA ARG A 8 -2.46 3.41 20.39
C ARG A 8 -1.11 2.94 19.87
N GLU A 9 -0.20 2.57 20.75
CA GLU A 9 1.10 2.03 20.38
C GLU A 9 0.88 0.79 19.49
N ILE A 10 1.21 0.94 18.19
CA ILE A 10 1.02 -0.11 17.19
C ILE A 10 2.17 -1.09 17.32
N SER A 11 1.82 -2.35 17.58
CA SER A 11 2.82 -3.40 17.69
C SER A 11 3.54 -3.63 16.36
N SER A 12 4.87 -3.69 16.41
CA SER A 12 5.73 -4.00 15.28
C SER A 12 6.36 -5.39 15.44
N TYR A 13 6.47 -6.13 14.36
CA TYR A 13 7.02 -7.49 14.34
C TYR A 13 8.05 -7.64 13.24
N GLN A 14 9.14 -8.32 13.57
CA GLN A 14 10.14 -8.73 12.56
C GLN A 14 9.71 -10.06 11.94
N LEU A 15 9.39 -10.03 10.66
CA LEU A 15 8.90 -11.17 9.89
C LEU A 15 9.72 -11.34 8.61
N LEU A 16 10.42 -12.44 8.46
CA LEU A 16 11.26 -12.75 7.28
C LEU A 16 12.31 -11.66 6.96
N GLY A 17 12.85 -11.02 8.00
CA GLY A 17 13.81 -9.92 7.86
C GLY A 17 13.21 -8.55 7.57
N LEU A 18 11.88 -8.42 7.61
CA LEU A 18 11.12 -7.21 7.36
C LEU A 18 10.45 -6.73 8.64
N GLU A 19 10.24 -5.43 8.75
CA GLU A 19 9.37 -4.87 9.77
C GLU A 19 7.92 -4.85 9.27
N LEU A 20 6.99 -5.32 10.11
CA LEU A 20 5.57 -5.32 9.85
C LEU A 20 4.79 -4.79 11.05
N ASN A 21 3.99 -3.77 10.85
CA ASN A 21 3.11 -3.22 11.87
C ASN A 21 1.75 -3.93 11.84
N ALA A 22 1.26 -4.34 13.01
CA ALA A 22 -0.06 -4.97 13.16
C ALA A 22 -1.16 -3.89 13.15
N VAL A 23 -1.38 -3.30 11.96
CA VAL A 23 -2.33 -2.21 11.75
C VAL A 23 -3.66 -2.76 11.27
N THR A 24 -4.74 -2.43 11.97
CA THR A 24 -6.12 -2.65 11.51
C THR A 24 -6.57 -1.52 10.59
N GLU A 25 -7.66 -1.73 9.86
CA GLU A 25 -8.21 -0.68 8.98
C GLU A 25 -8.61 0.60 9.74
N PRO A 26 -9.28 0.55 10.91
CA PRO A 26 -9.54 1.75 11.70
C PRO A 26 -8.26 2.48 12.16
N GLU A 27 -7.24 1.75 12.59
CA GLU A 27 -5.95 2.34 12.97
C GLU A 27 -5.23 2.98 11.79
N LEU A 28 -5.36 2.41 10.58
CA LEU A 28 -4.81 3.00 9.37
C LEU A 28 -5.43 4.39 9.09
N TYR A 29 -6.73 4.56 9.33
CA TYR A 29 -7.39 5.87 9.22
C TYR A 29 -6.92 6.83 10.31
N GLU A 30 -6.71 6.37 11.54
CA GLU A 30 -6.20 7.19 12.65
C GLU A 30 -4.77 7.67 12.36
N ILE A 31 -3.90 6.81 11.81
CA ILE A 31 -2.53 7.16 11.37
C ILE A 31 -2.57 8.26 10.30
N MET A 32 -3.43 8.12 9.28
CA MET A 32 -3.56 9.13 8.23
C MET A 32 -4.12 10.44 8.80
N ALA A 33 -5.11 10.37 9.68
CA ALA A 33 -5.69 11.54 10.32
C ALA A 33 -4.65 12.28 11.18
N GLU A 34 -3.89 11.56 11.99
CA GLU A 34 -2.82 12.13 12.80
C GLU A 34 -1.76 12.82 11.92
N GLY A 35 -1.36 12.18 10.81
CA GLY A 35 -0.40 12.78 9.87
C GLY A 35 -0.90 14.10 9.28
N VAL A 36 -2.18 14.17 8.90
CA VAL A 36 -2.78 15.40 8.35
C VAL A 36 -2.98 16.47 9.42
N GLU A 37 -3.50 16.11 10.59
CA GLU A 37 -3.87 17.06 11.65
C GLU A 37 -2.65 17.61 12.42
N SER A 38 -1.57 16.83 12.55
CA SER A 38 -0.33 17.24 13.21
C SER A 38 0.68 17.91 12.28
N ASP A 39 0.37 18.03 11.00
CA ASP A 39 1.28 18.49 9.95
C ASP A 39 2.61 17.71 9.91
N ARG A 40 2.55 16.46 10.31
CA ARG A 40 3.71 15.56 10.31
C ARG A 40 3.63 14.62 9.12
N ARG A 41 4.69 14.62 8.31
CA ARG A 41 4.75 13.68 7.20
C ARG A 41 4.69 12.23 7.68
N ARG A 42 3.80 11.45 7.04
CA ARG A 42 3.70 10.00 7.23
C ARG A 42 3.88 9.29 5.89
N VAL A 43 4.84 8.40 5.83
CA VAL A 43 5.00 7.45 4.72
C VAL A 43 4.44 6.12 5.18
N ILE A 44 3.41 5.65 4.48
CA ILE A 44 2.71 4.40 4.79
C ILE A 44 2.93 3.44 3.62
N ALA A 45 3.49 2.29 3.93
CA ALA A 45 3.78 1.24 2.96
C ALA A 45 2.99 -0.03 3.29
N HIS A 46 3.03 -0.99 2.39
CA HIS A 46 2.46 -2.30 2.64
C HIS A 46 3.39 -3.42 2.18
N HIS A 47 3.32 -4.54 2.87
CA HIS A 47 3.96 -5.77 2.45
C HIS A 47 2.95 -6.79 1.95
N ASN A 48 3.33 -7.49 0.88
CA ASN A 48 2.73 -8.73 0.40
C ASN A 48 3.84 -9.71 0.00
N LEU A 49 3.53 -10.91 -0.48
CA LEU A 49 4.58 -11.88 -0.85
C LEU A 49 5.56 -11.34 -1.89
N HIS A 50 5.08 -10.56 -2.84
CA HIS A 50 5.93 -9.96 -3.87
C HIS A 50 6.89 -8.91 -3.29
N SER A 51 6.42 -8.07 -2.41
CA SER A 51 7.30 -7.09 -1.75
C SER A 51 8.34 -7.74 -0.85
N VAL A 52 8.04 -8.89 -0.24
CA VAL A 52 9.04 -9.69 0.50
C VAL A 52 10.16 -10.12 -0.44
N TYR A 53 9.82 -10.65 -1.61
CA TYR A 53 10.81 -11.01 -2.62
C TYR A 53 11.64 -9.80 -3.06
N LEU A 54 11.00 -8.69 -3.41
CA LEU A 54 11.66 -7.46 -3.85
C LEU A 54 12.58 -6.88 -2.75
N TYR A 55 12.13 -6.86 -1.51
CA TYR A 55 12.94 -6.37 -0.38
C TYR A 55 14.31 -7.08 -0.30
N HIS A 56 14.34 -8.38 -0.53
CA HIS A 56 15.58 -9.15 -0.48
C HIS A 56 16.46 -9.01 -1.73
N HIS A 57 15.90 -8.57 -2.87
CA HIS A 57 16.61 -8.51 -4.14
C HIS A 57 16.86 -7.08 -4.68
N ASP A 58 16.20 -6.07 -4.11
CA ASP A 58 16.26 -4.69 -4.58
C ASP A 58 16.64 -3.74 -3.43
N ALA A 59 17.80 -3.10 -3.56
CA ALA A 59 18.31 -2.18 -2.55
C ALA A 59 17.42 -0.94 -2.38
N LYS A 60 16.83 -0.41 -3.48
CA LYS A 60 15.90 0.73 -3.40
C LYS A 60 14.61 0.39 -2.64
N MET A 61 14.11 -0.84 -2.80
CA MET A 61 12.98 -1.30 -2.00
C MET A 61 13.31 -1.30 -0.52
N ARG A 62 14.50 -1.80 -0.11
CA ARG A 62 14.92 -1.74 1.31
C ARG A 62 14.97 -0.31 1.81
N MET A 63 15.64 0.60 1.08
CA MET A 63 15.74 2.01 1.43
C MET A 63 14.36 2.69 1.57
N PHE A 64 13.41 2.32 0.71
CA PHE A 64 12.03 2.84 0.82
C PHE A 64 11.36 2.38 2.12
N TYR A 65 11.44 1.09 2.46
CA TYR A 65 10.85 0.57 3.70
C TYR A 65 11.52 1.13 4.96
N GLU A 66 12.81 1.42 4.93
CA GLU A 66 13.53 2.12 6.02
C GLU A 66 13.04 3.57 6.22
N ARG A 67 12.44 4.18 5.20
CA ARG A 67 11.82 5.52 5.27
C ARG A 67 10.33 5.48 5.60
N ALA A 68 9.71 4.32 5.54
CA ALA A 68 8.30 4.17 5.88
C ALA A 68 8.10 4.28 7.40
N HIS A 69 7.09 5.03 7.83
CA HIS A 69 6.73 5.17 9.23
C HIS A 69 5.84 4.01 9.71
N TYR A 70 5.05 3.46 8.78
CA TYR A 70 4.19 2.31 9.03
C TYR A 70 4.18 1.39 7.81
N VAL A 71 4.25 0.10 8.07
CA VAL A 71 4.20 -0.93 7.03
C VAL A 71 3.18 -1.99 7.42
N TYR A 72 2.02 -2.00 6.76
CA TYR A 72 0.94 -2.95 7.05
C TYR A 72 0.93 -4.16 6.11
N ALA A 73 0.19 -5.21 6.47
CA ALA A 73 0.04 -6.41 5.64
C ALA A 73 -1.04 -6.21 4.57
N ASP A 74 -0.66 -6.27 3.29
CA ASP A 74 -1.56 -6.39 2.14
C ASP A 74 -1.63 -7.83 1.69
N GLY A 75 -2.62 -8.54 2.16
CA GLY A 75 -2.88 -9.92 1.79
C GLY A 75 -2.73 -10.93 2.93
N VAL A 76 -3.60 -11.92 2.88
CA VAL A 76 -3.75 -13.00 3.86
C VAL A 76 -2.49 -13.85 4.06
N PRO A 77 -1.66 -14.13 3.01
CA PRO A 77 -0.48 -14.96 3.18
C PRO A 77 0.49 -14.49 4.26
N LEU A 78 0.75 -13.18 4.36
CA LEU A 78 1.66 -12.66 5.39
C LEU A 78 1.12 -12.83 6.81
N ILE A 79 -0.20 -12.71 6.98
CA ILE A 79 -0.84 -12.96 8.27
C ILE A 79 -0.64 -14.41 8.71
N TYR A 80 -0.85 -15.37 7.81
CA TYR A 80 -0.64 -16.79 8.12
C TYR A 80 0.84 -17.13 8.36
N LEU A 81 1.75 -16.57 7.57
CA LEU A 81 3.20 -16.74 7.80
C LEU A 81 3.61 -16.17 9.15
N GLY A 82 3.12 -15.00 9.52
CA GLY A 82 3.37 -14.42 10.83
C GLY A 82 2.85 -15.30 11.97
N LYS A 83 1.62 -15.84 11.85
CA LYS A 83 1.09 -16.81 12.82
C LYS A 83 1.94 -18.07 12.91
N LEU A 84 2.35 -18.65 11.78
CA LEU A 84 3.19 -19.84 11.72
C LEU A 84 4.54 -19.60 12.43
N LEU A 85 5.06 -18.39 12.33
CA LEU A 85 6.29 -17.97 12.99
C LEU A 85 6.07 -17.47 14.43
N GLY A 86 4.86 -17.62 14.99
CA GLY A 86 4.55 -17.33 16.40
C GLY A 86 4.26 -15.86 16.71
N HIS A 87 4.02 -15.02 15.71
CA HIS A 87 3.57 -13.64 15.93
C HIS A 87 2.05 -13.60 16.14
N PRO A 88 1.51 -12.73 17.03
CA PRO A 88 0.08 -12.65 17.33
C PRO A 88 -0.69 -11.84 16.27
N LEU A 89 -0.39 -12.09 14.99
CA LEU A 89 -1.10 -11.48 13.87
C LEU A 89 -2.50 -12.07 13.70
N ARG A 90 -3.48 -11.25 13.37
CA ARG A 90 -4.88 -11.63 13.15
C ARG A 90 -5.35 -11.16 11.77
N LEU A 91 -6.42 -11.74 11.26
CA LEU A 91 -6.94 -11.37 9.94
C LEU A 91 -7.37 -9.90 9.85
N GLU A 92 -7.75 -9.27 10.96
CA GLU A 92 -8.06 -7.84 11.02
C GLU A 92 -6.83 -6.93 10.77
N HIS A 93 -5.59 -7.45 10.92
CA HIS A 93 -4.36 -6.74 10.57
C HIS A 93 -4.05 -6.78 9.08
N ARG A 94 -4.92 -7.42 8.28
CA ARG A 94 -4.83 -7.37 6.82
C ARG A 94 -5.64 -6.20 6.31
N SER A 95 -5.00 -5.29 5.56
CA SER A 95 -5.68 -4.19 4.90
C SER A 95 -5.30 -4.17 3.42
N THR A 96 -6.27 -4.09 2.53
CA THR A 96 -6.02 -3.84 1.11
C THR A 96 -6.69 -2.55 0.68
N CYS A 97 -6.09 -1.83 -0.25
CA CYS A 97 -6.65 -0.54 -0.66
C CYS A 97 -8.09 -0.67 -1.17
N TRP A 98 -8.42 -1.78 -1.80
CA TRP A 98 -9.78 -2.07 -2.23
C TRP A 98 -10.80 -2.11 -1.07
N ASP A 99 -10.42 -2.63 0.08
CA ASP A 99 -11.31 -2.73 1.23
C ASP A 99 -11.58 -1.34 1.83
N TYR A 100 -10.54 -0.51 1.97
CA TYR A 100 -10.63 0.76 2.70
C TYR A 100 -10.84 2.02 1.84
N VAL A 101 -10.65 1.97 0.51
CA VAL A 101 -10.64 3.18 -0.33
C VAL A 101 -11.93 4.00 -0.22
N TYR A 102 -13.08 3.34 -0.20
CA TYR A 102 -14.36 4.05 -0.13
C TYR A 102 -14.59 4.75 1.21
N ALA A 103 -14.22 4.09 2.31
CA ALA A 103 -14.32 4.68 3.64
C ALA A 103 -13.30 5.82 3.80
N LEU A 104 -12.07 5.67 3.28
CA LEU A 104 -11.08 6.74 3.24
C LEU A 104 -11.60 7.97 2.48
N MET A 105 -12.20 7.79 1.30
CA MET A 105 -12.74 8.90 0.54
C MET A 105 -13.90 9.60 1.27
N SER A 106 -14.76 8.82 1.95
CA SER A 106 -15.83 9.39 2.78
C SER A 106 -15.28 10.23 3.93
N GLN A 107 -14.26 9.75 4.63
CA GLN A 107 -13.59 10.51 5.69
C GLN A 107 -12.88 11.75 5.13
N ALA A 108 -12.21 11.63 3.98
CA ALA A 108 -11.56 12.77 3.33
C ALA A 108 -12.57 13.88 3.01
N ALA A 109 -13.74 13.53 2.44
CA ALA A 109 -14.80 14.50 2.16
C ALA A 109 -15.34 15.17 3.42
N GLN A 110 -15.62 14.39 4.48
CA GLN A 110 -16.13 14.90 5.76
C GLN A 110 -15.16 15.86 6.47
N ARG A 111 -13.84 15.61 6.32
CA ARG A 111 -12.78 16.41 6.95
C ARG A 111 -12.21 17.50 6.03
N GLY A 112 -12.70 17.58 4.78
CA GLY A 112 -12.19 18.54 3.78
C GLY A 112 -10.77 18.22 3.28
N TRP A 113 -10.29 17.00 3.43
CA TRP A 113 -8.97 16.61 2.96
C TRP A 113 -8.90 16.51 1.45
N ARG A 114 -7.79 16.96 0.91
CA ARG A 114 -7.47 16.90 -0.51
C ARG A 114 -6.67 15.62 -0.79
N VAL A 115 -7.17 14.79 -1.69
CA VAL A 115 -6.54 13.53 -2.07
C VAL A 115 -5.97 13.65 -3.48
N PHE A 116 -4.73 13.27 -3.68
CA PHE A 116 -4.16 13.13 -5.02
C PHE A 116 -3.84 11.66 -5.28
N TYR A 117 -4.29 11.12 -6.41
CA TYR A 117 -3.93 9.78 -6.84
C TYR A 117 -2.99 9.84 -8.04
N LEU A 118 -1.81 9.22 -7.89
CA LEU A 118 -0.82 9.06 -8.96
C LEU A 118 -0.70 7.60 -9.33
N GLY A 119 -1.16 7.20 -10.49
CA GLY A 119 -1.05 5.80 -10.92
C GLY A 119 -2.03 5.42 -12.02
N SER A 120 -2.12 4.12 -12.30
CA SER A 120 -2.95 3.54 -13.35
C SER A 120 -2.61 4.03 -14.77
N LYS A 121 -3.26 3.48 -15.79
CA LYS A 121 -3.12 3.91 -17.19
C LYS A 121 -3.82 5.27 -17.41
N PRO A 122 -3.46 6.01 -18.48
CA PRO A 122 -4.19 7.21 -18.89
C PRO A 122 -5.70 6.93 -18.98
N GLY A 123 -6.51 7.85 -18.46
CA GLY A 123 -7.98 7.75 -18.40
C GLY A 123 -8.53 6.88 -17.26
N VAL A 124 -7.81 5.87 -16.79
CA VAL A 124 -8.29 4.96 -15.71
C VAL A 124 -8.34 5.66 -14.37
N ALA A 125 -7.28 6.41 -14.02
CA ALA A 125 -7.23 7.17 -12.77
C ALA A 125 -8.37 8.20 -12.70
N GLU A 126 -8.61 8.93 -13.80
CA GLU A 126 -9.67 9.93 -13.87
C GLU A 126 -11.07 9.31 -13.80
N LEU A 127 -11.30 8.19 -14.52
CA LEU A 127 -12.56 7.45 -14.41
C LEU A 127 -12.84 7.00 -12.97
N GLY A 128 -11.83 6.46 -12.30
CA GLY A 128 -11.93 6.08 -10.90
C GLY A 128 -12.27 7.27 -10.00
N ALA A 129 -11.62 8.42 -10.21
CA ALA A 129 -11.91 9.65 -9.47
C ALA A 129 -13.34 10.16 -9.71
N GLN A 130 -13.86 10.09 -10.95
CA GLN A 130 -15.25 10.43 -11.27
C GLN A 130 -16.24 9.53 -10.51
N ILE A 131 -15.99 8.21 -10.47
CA ILE A 131 -16.81 7.26 -9.71
C ILE A 131 -16.80 7.60 -8.22
N LEU A 132 -15.62 7.91 -7.66
CA LEU A 132 -15.47 8.26 -6.25
C LEU A 132 -16.17 9.58 -5.91
N ARG A 133 -16.04 10.63 -6.76
CA ARG A 133 -16.76 11.91 -6.58
C ARG A 133 -18.27 11.71 -6.62
N LYS A 134 -18.77 10.91 -7.58
CA LYS A 134 -20.20 10.60 -7.69
C LYS A 134 -20.72 9.87 -6.44
N ARG A 135 -19.93 8.98 -5.87
CA ARG A 135 -20.29 8.20 -4.68
C ARG A 135 -20.14 9.00 -3.38
N THR A 136 -19.22 9.97 -3.38
CA THR A 136 -18.85 10.74 -2.19
C THR A 136 -18.92 12.25 -2.53
N PRO A 137 -20.08 12.88 -2.41
CA PRO A 137 -20.24 14.33 -2.63
C PRO A 137 -19.29 15.13 -1.73
N GLY A 138 -18.68 16.18 -2.27
CA GLY A 138 -17.72 17.02 -1.56
C GLY A 138 -16.27 16.50 -1.56
N LEU A 139 -16.01 15.33 -2.12
CA LEU A 139 -14.65 14.79 -2.23
C LEU A 139 -13.76 15.64 -3.14
N GLN A 140 -12.67 16.14 -2.57
CA GLN A 140 -11.62 16.85 -3.29
C GLN A 140 -10.54 15.86 -3.73
N ILE A 141 -10.63 15.34 -4.95
CA ILE A 141 -9.65 14.40 -5.50
C ILE A 141 -9.15 14.88 -6.86
N ALA A 142 -7.81 14.84 -7.05
CA ALA A 142 -7.16 15.03 -8.34
C ALA A 142 -6.34 13.80 -8.69
N THR A 143 -6.01 13.63 -9.97
CA THR A 143 -5.30 12.44 -10.46
C THR A 143 -4.24 12.78 -11.50
N ALA A 144 -3.22 11.93 -11.57
CA ALA A 144 -2.34 11.82 -12.72
C ALA A 144 -2.10 10.33 -13.02
N HIS A 145 -1.94 9.98 -14.31
CA HIS A 145 -1.63 8.61 -14.68
C HIS A 145 -0.18 8.24 -14.31
N GLY A 146 0.09 6.95 -14.04
CA GLY A 146 1.41 6.45 -13.67
C GLY A 146 2.35 6.11 -14.85
N TYR A 147 1.93 6.36 -16.10
CA TYR A 147 2.69 6.05 -17.32
C TYR A 147 3.35 7.31 -17.90
N PHE A 148 4.24 7.90 -17.14
CA PHE A 148 5.08 9.03 -17.56
C PHE A 148 6.55 8.61 -17.51
N SER A 149 7.41 9.33 -18.24
CA SER A 149 8.85 9.14 -18.07
C SER A 149 9.27 9.64 -16.69
N THR A 150 10.00 8.80 -15.96
CA THR A 150 10.57 9.16 -14.65
C THR A 150 11.87 9.95 -14.81
N ASP A 151 12.26 10.30 -16.06
CA ASP A 151 13.29 11.29 -16.34
C ASP A 151 12.90 12.69 -15.81
N THR A 152 13.80 13.63 -15.98
CA THR A 152 13.69 14.96 -15.37
C THR A 152 12.38 15.69 -15.73
N GLU A 153 11.96 15.71 -17.00
CA GLU A 153 10.83 16.55 -17.44
C GLU A 153 9.47 15.94 -17.04
N GLY A 154 9.25 14.65 -17.33
CA GLY A 154 8.00 13.97 -17.00
C GLY A 154 7.76 13.95 -15.50
N ASN A 155 8.81 13.68 -14.71
CA ASN A 155 8.75 13.67 -13.25
C ASN A 155 8.45 15.08 -12.69
N GLN A 156 9.13 16.11 -13.16
CA GLN A 156 8.92 17.49 -12.71
C GLN A 156 7.47 17.96 -12.99
N LYS A 157 6.91 17.61 -14.15
CA LYS A 157 5.53 17.93 -14.49
C LYS A 157 4.54 17.32 -13.50
N VAL A 158 4.75 16.06 -13.13
CA VAL A 158 3.89 15.35 -12.16
C VAL A 158 4.07 15.95 -10.76
N LEU A 159 5.29 16.18 -10.30
CA LEU A 159 5.55 16.81 -9.00
C LEU A 159 4.93 18.21 -8.92
N LYS A 160 5.06 19.00 -9.98
CA LYS A 160 4.43 20.33 -10.05
C LYS A 160 2.91 20.26 -9.93
N ALA A 161 2.28 19.28 -10.60
CA ALA A 161 0.83 19.09 -10.50
C ALA A 161 0.38 18.65 -9.10
N ILE A 162 1.13 17.73 -8.46
CA ILE A 162 0.87 17.31 -7.08
C ILE A 162 0.99 18.49 -6.13
N ASN A 163 2.12 19.22 -6.16
CA ASN A 163 2.38 20.31 -5.23
C ASN A 163 1.45 21.51 -5.46
N ALA A 164 1.06 21.80 -6.72
CA ALA A 164 0.05 22.82 -7.02
C ALA A 164 -1.34 22.46 -6.47
N PHE A 165 -1.66 21.18 -6.42
CA PHE A 165 -2.92 20.71 -5.80
C PHE A 165 -2.84 20.73 -4.27
N GLN A 166 -1.66 20.72 -3.65
CA GLN A 166 -1.45 20.68 -2.19
C GLN A 166 -2.25 19.56 -1.50
N PRO A 167 -2.02 18.29 -1.81
CA PRO A 167 -2.80 17.22 -1.22
C PRO A 167 -2.45 17.01 0.26
N ASN A 168 -3.44 16.70 1.08
CA ASN A 168 -3.20 16.13 2.40
C ASN A 168 -2.73 14.68 2.29
N ILE A 169 -3.32 13.93 1.35
CA ILE A 169 -3.00 12.51 1.12
C ILE A 169 -2.61 12.31 -0.34
N LEU A 170 -1.39 11.80 -0.56
CA LEU A 170 -0.92 11.34 -1.86
C LEU A 170 -0.95 9.80 -1.91
N MET A 171 -1.82 9.26 -2.74
CA MET A 171 -1.93 7.82 -3.00
C MET A 171 -1.14 7.47 -4.26
N VAL A 172 -0.10 6.65 -4.14
CA VAL A 172 0.75 6.25 -5.28
C VAL A 172 0.44 4.81 -5.69
N GLY A 173 -0.09 4.65 -6.89
CA GLY A 173 -0.61 3.38 -7.42
C GLY A 173 -0.03 2.99 -8.78
N MET A 174 1.31 3.00 -8.92
CA MET A 174 1.99 2.63 -10.15
C MET A 174 2.39 1.15 -10.21
N GLY A 175 2.18 0.41 -9.11
CA GLY A 175 2.63 -0.97 -8.92
C GLY A 175 4.08 -1.06 -8.45
N MET A 176 4.39 -2.16 -7.75
CA MET A 176 5.74 -2.48 -7.26
C MET A 176 6.65 -2.93 -8.39
N PRO A 177 7.94 -2.58 -8.35
CA PRO A 177 8.64 -1.70 -7.40
C PRO A 177 8.58 -0.21 -7.78
N ARG A 178 7.95 0.14 -8.90
CA ARG A 178 7.98 1.49 -9.48
C ARG A 178 7.45 2.57 -8.55
N GLN A 179 6.36 2.30 -7.81
CA GLN A 179 5.77 3.27 -6.89
C GLN A 179 6.67 3.54 -5.70
N GLU A 180 7.32 2.52 -5.14
CA GLU A 180 8.25 2.65 -4.02
C GLU A 180 9.51 3.42 -4.43
N HIS A 181 10.09 3.08 -5.58
CA HIS A 181 11.23 3.79 -6.13
C HIS A 181 10.90 5.26 -6.38
N TRP A 182 9.75 5.54 -6.99
CA TRP A 182 9.33 6.92 -7.28
C TRP A 182 9.09 7.73 -6.00
N ILE A 183 8.44 7.15 -4.99
CA ILE A 183 8.25 7.82 -3.70
C ILE A 183 9.61 8.14 -3.08
N LEU A 184 10.53 7.16 -3.03
CA LEU A 184 11.85 7.33 -2.45
C LEU A 184 12.63 8.45 -3.16
N ASP A 185 12.67 8.43 -4.50
CA ASP A 185 13.42 9.40 -5.31
C ASP A 185 12.87 10.83 -5.19
N ASN A 186 11.58 10.99 -4.83
CA ASN A 186 10.91 12.29 -4.81
C ASN A 186 10.46 12.72 -3.40
N LEU A 187 10.79 11.95 -2.36
CA LEU A 187 10.26 12.13 -1.01
C LEU A 187 10.44 13.57 -0.50
N GLU A 188 11.60 14.17 -0.73
CA GLU A 188 11.91 15.52 -0.27
C GLU A 188 11.22 16.62 -1.09
N ASN A 189 10.78 16.31 -2.31
CA ASN A 189 10.15 17.27 -3.23
C ASN A 189 8.62 17.23 -3.18
N ILE A 190 8.03 16.22 -2.53
CA ILE A 190 6.58 16.06 -2.42
C ILE A 190 6.06 16.88 -1.24
N GLN A 191 5.03 17.70 -1.50
CA GLN A 191 4.31 18.48 -0.47
C GLN A 191 2.97 17.79 -0.16
N ALA A 192 3.01 16.77 0.68
CA ALA A 192 1.85 16.07 1.20
C ALA A 192 2.09 15.62 2.64
N ASN A 193 1.03 15.61 3.47
CA ASN A 193 1.13 15.13 4.85
C ASN A 193 1.28 13.61 4.89
N VAL A 194 0.50 12.90 4.09
CA VAL A 194 0.49 11.44 4.04
C VAL A 194 0.83 10.96 2.63
N LEU A 195 1.84 10.09 2.52
CA LEU A 195 2.17 9.36 1.31
C LEU A 195 1.86 7.89 1.55
N ILE A 196 1.04 7.27 0.70
CA ILE A 196 0.68 5.87 0.82
C ILE A 196 0.81 5.14 -0.52
N SER A 197 1.55 4.02 -0.52
CA SER A 197 1.60 3.12 -1.68
C SER A 197 0.33 2.26 -1.71
N VAL A 198 -0.36 2.20 -2.86
CA VAL A 198 -1.69 1.56 -2.96
C VAL A 198 -1.83 0.58 -4.13
N GLY A 199 -0.77 0.38 -4.91
CA GLY A 199 -0.80 -0.51 -6.06
C GLY A 199 -1.94 -0.18 -7.04
N GLY A 200 -2.56 -1.21 -7.59
CA GLY A 200 -3.61 -1.07 -8.60
C GLY A 200 -4.99 -0.66 -8.08
N CYS A 201 -5.08 0.05 -6.98
CA CYS A 201 -6.34 0.41 -6.31
C CYS A 201 -7.37 1.03 -7.25
N MET A 202 -6.97 2.06 -8.00
CA MET A 202 -7.89 2.77 -8.90
C MET A 202 -8.32 1.93 -10.12
N ASN A 203 -7.53 0.92 -10.50
CA ASN A 203 -7.95 0.00 -11.56
C ASN A 203 -9.20 -0.82 -11.17
N TYR A 204 -9.33 -1.16 -9.88
CA TYR A 204 -10.52 -1.83 -9.35
C TYR A 204 -11.70 -0.86 -9.24
N VAL A 205 -11.48 0.35 -8.74
CA VAL A 205 -12.52 1.37 -8.63
C VAL A 205 -13.10 1.71 -10.01
N ALA A 206 -12.24 1.83 -11.03
CA ALA A 206 -12.64 2.12 -12.41
C ALA A 206 -13.21 0.91 -13.16
N GLY A 207 -13.20 -0.29 -12.57
CA GLY A 207 -13.61 -1.52 -13.26
C GLY A 207 -12.65 -1.98 -14.38
N ALA A 208 -11.44 -1.40 -14.44
CA ALA A 208 -10.42 -1.79 -15.42
C ALA A 208 -9.75 -3.14 -15.10
N LEU A 209 -9.86 -3.60 -13.86
CA LEU A 209 -9.48 -4.94 -13.42
C LEU A 209 -10.69 -5.64 -12.79
N PRO A 210 -10.88 -6.94 -13.08
CA PRO A 210 -11.95 -7.72 -12.47
C PRO A 210 -11.70 -7.84 -10.95
N THR A 211 -12.74 -7.58 -10.17
CA THR A 211 -12.69 -7.72 -8.71
C THR A 211 -12.91 -9.19 -8.33
N PRO A 212 -11.97 -9.82 -7.61
CA PRO A 212 -12.19 -11.17 -7.14
C PRO A 212 -13.39 -11.21 -6.17
N PRO A 213 -14.25 -12.25 -6.23
CA PRO A 213 -15.32 -12.42 -5.25
C PRO A 213 -14.78 -12.37 -3.82
N ARG A 214 -15.53 -11.73 -2.91
CA ARG A 214 -15.08 -11.50 -1.51
C ARG A 214 -14.66 -12.78 -0.78
N TRP A 215 -15.35 -13.91 -1.03
CA TRP A 215 -15.00 -15.20 -0.42
C TRP A 215 -13.61 -15.71 -0.80
N MET A 216 -13.08 -15.36 -1.97
CA MET A 216 -11.73 -15.74 -2.38
C MET A 216 -10.63 -15.12 -1.50
N GLY A 217 -10.91 -13.98 -0.86
CA GLY A 217 -9.97 -13.32 0.04
C GLY A 217 -9.65 -14.14 1.28
N ALA A 218 -10.63 -14.90 1.78
CA ALA A 218 -10.45 -15.74 2.97
C ALA A 218 -9.60 -17.01 2.71
N PHE A 219 -9.53 -17.47 1.46
CA PHE A 219 -8.99 -18.79 1.10
C PHE A 219 -7.69 -18.76 0.27
N LEU A 220 -6.96 -17.65 0.23
CA LEU A 220 -5.72 -17.52 -0.55
C LEU A 220 -5.90 -17.61 -2.08
N PHE A 221 -7.11 -17.79 -2.59
CA PHE A 221 -7.38 -17.95 -4.02
C PHE A 221 -7.29 -16.66 -4.84
N GLN A 222 -7.16 -15.50 -4.20
CA GLN A 222 -6.98 -14.23 -4.92
C GLN A 222 -5.72 -14.24 -5.81
N GLY A 223 -4.66 -14.91 -5.38
CA GLY A 223 -3.44 -15.08 -6.19
C GLY A 223 -3.69 -15.88 -7.45
N VAL A 224 -4.44 -16.97 -7.35
CA VAL A 224 -4.81 -17.81 -8.49
C VAL A 224 -5.69 -17.02 -9.47
N PHE A 225 -6.70 -16.30 -8.96
CA PHE A 225 -7.56 -15.45 -9.78
C PHE A 225 -6.75 -14.40 -10.55
N ARG A 226 -5.79 -13.72 -9.89
CA ARG A 226 -4.91 -12.75 -10.53
C ARG A 226 -4.00 -13.38 -11.59
N LEU A 227 -3.41 -14.55 -11.29
CA LEU A 227 -2.59 -15.29 -12.23
C LEU A 227 -3.37 -15.65 -13.49
N LEU A 228 -4.61 -16.13 -13.34
CA LEU A 228 -5.48 -16.45 -14.46
C LEU A 228 -5.94 -15.21 -15.25
N SER A 229 -6.06 -14.06 -14.59
CA SER A 229 -6.43 -12.79 -15.22
C SER A 229 -5.29 -12.16 -16.04
N ASP A 230 -4.03 -12.36 -15.66
CA ASP A 230 -2.85 -11.85 -16.37
C ASP A 230 -1.65 -12.81 -16.23
N PRO A 231 -1.68 -13.98 -16.87
CA PRO A 231 -0.65 -15.01 -16.69
C PRO A 231 0.72 -14.57 -17.23
N ARG A 232 0.76 -13.77 -18.30
CA ARG A 232 2.01 -13.35 -18.93
C ARG A 232 2.88 -12.47 -18.03
N HIS A 233 2.27 -11.59 -17.24
CA HIS A 233 2.99 -10.67 -16.35
C HIS A 233 3.15 -11.22 -14.93
N LEU A 234 2.29 -12.16 -14.50
CA LEU A 234 2.20 -12.56 -13.10
C LEU A 234 2.76 -13.97 -12.79
N TRP A 235 3.11 -14.79 -13.81
CA TRP A 235 3.55 -16.15 -13.58
C TRP A 235 4.79 -16.27 -12.67
N ARG A 236 5.81 -15.40 -12.85
CA ARG A 236 7.00 -15.40 -12.00
C ARG A 236 6.64 -15.11 -10.54
N ARG A 237 5.78 -14.10 -10.35
CA ARG A 237 5.32 -13.68 -9.02
C ARG A 237 4.55 -14.76 -8.27
N TYR A 238 3.77 -15.58 -8.97
CA TYR A 238 2.92 -16.58 -8.33
C TYR A 238 3.50 -18.00 -8.36
N LEU A 239 4.45 -18.31 -9.26
CA LEU A 239 5.03 -19.64 -9.40
C LEU A 239 6.47 -19.72 -8.89
N LEU A 240 7.28 -18.66 -8.97
CA LEU A 240 8.69 -18.69 -8.56
C LEU A 240 8.96 -18.03 -7.21
N GLU A 241 8.42 -16.83 -7.01
CA GLU A 241 8.68 -16.06 -5.78
C GLU A 241 8.23 -16.78 -4.49
N PRO A 242 7.11 -17.54 -4.46
CA PRO A 242 6.71 -18.28 -3.27
C PRO A 242 7.75 -19.28 -2.77
N TRP A 243 8.54 -19.88 -3.64
CA TRP A 243 9.61 -20.80 -3.25
C TRP A 243 10.74 -20.09 -2.52
N PHE A 244 11.08 -18.88 -2.94
CA PHE A 244 12.03 -18.05 -2.22
C PHE A 244 11.51 -17.70 -0.81
N VAL A 245 10.25 -17.26 -0.72
CA VAL A 245 9.61 -16.94 0.56
C VAL A 245 9.57 -18.18 1.46
N PHE A 246 9.25 -19.36 0.90
CA PHE A 246 9.29 -20.62 1.63
C PHE A 246 10.69 -20.92 2.20
N GLY A 247 11.75 -20.69 1.41
CA GLY A 247 13.13 -20.80 1.88
C GLY A 247 13.45 -19.87 3.05
N LEU A 248 12.94 -18.63 3.03
CA LEU A 248 13.08 -17.69 4.16
C LEU A 248 12.36 -18.20 5.42
N VAL A 249 11.14 -18.71 5.26
CA VAL A 249 10.38 -19.29 6.38
C VAL A 249 11.14 -20.42 7.04
N LEU A 250 11.69 -21.36 6.26
CA LEU A 250 12.49 -22.46 6.79
C LEU A 250 13.73 -21.97 7.55
N ARG A 251 14.43 -20.97 7.02
CA ARG A 251 15.60 -20.37 7.68
C ARG A 251 15.22 -19.70 9.01
N GLU A 252 14.14 -18.93 9.02
CA GLU A 252 13.68 -18.25 10.23
C GLU A 252 13.22 -19.27 11.29
N TRP A 253 12.50 -20.30 10.88
CA TRP A 253 12.07 -21.37 11.76
C TRP A 253 13.23 -22.16 12.37
N ALA A 254 14.27 -22.48 11.57
CA ALA A 254 15.48 -23.14 12.06
C ALA A 254 16.24 -22.27 13.10
N ARG A 255 16.37 -20.96 12.83
CA ARG A 255 16.97 -20.01 13.79
C ARG A 255 16.24 -19.99 15.14
N ARG A 256 14.91 -19.94 15.11
CA ARG A 256 14.08 -19.91 16.34
C ARG A 256 14.16 -21.18 17.15
N ARG A 257 14.41 -22.33 16.53
CA ARG A 257 14.64 -23.59 17.24
C ARG A 257 16.04 -23.67 17.88
N GLY A 258 17.06 -23.17 17.20
CA GLY A 258 18.43 -23.15 17.72
C GLY A 258 18.64 -22.19 18.91
N THR A 259 17.74 -21.24 19.14
CA THR A 259 17.80 -20.30 20.29
C THR A 259 16.99 -20.77 21.50
N ARG A 260 16.28 -21.91 21.40
CA ARG A 260 15.48 -22.51 22.48
C ARG A 260 16.09 -23.76 23.07
N GLY A 261 17.22 -24.20 22.59
CA GLY A 261 18.06 -25.27 23.15
C GLY A 261 19.30 -24.70 23.79
#